data_b198dd8b9585ccd359a383d4e8755765
#
_entry.id   b198dd8b9585ccd359a383d4e8755765
#
_cell.length_a   1.000
_cell.length_b   1.000
_cell.length_c   1.000
_cell.angle_alpha   90.00
_cell.angle_beta   90.00
_cell.angle_gamma   90.00
#
_symmetry.space_group_name_H-M   'P 1'
#
loop_
_entity.id
_entity.type
_entity.pdbx_description
1 polymer ?
#
loop_
_entity_poly.entity_id
_entity_poly.type
_entity_poly.pdbx_seq_one_letter_code
_entity_poly.pdbx_strand_id
1 'polypeptide(L)'
;SLGYLSSVWSVLVIVTSLGASILAYSVTFPEAWKAPAFVIGIVAAAALVVRGYMRKDWIGGIFQGMWALVFALYLISLRVPTTPTGDPVSDAQLFTYILFGVSLIGVGMLSHTGNNVSMDTFGPISDNANGIAELSGIDEFGPQARQIMADLDAAGNTTKAITKGIAIGSAVIAAVSLFGAFFADIERVIPLGQTFAHIINLANPTVFVGLLIGGMLPLLFGGLLIKAVNRAAALIMAEVRRQLRIPEIASGKREPDYAQAVRISTQSAQAELIPLGLIAILAPIVVGLLLKHEALGGFLAGVILSGQLQAVFMANAGGAWDNAKKYIEDGHFGGKGTENHKASVVGDTVGDPLKDTAGPALNPMIKVMNLVALILAPIVVQLTGEEYTLPIAIIVTVGVLLMVWAYRRSDREVEMVESESLETIAAD
;
A
#
# COMPACT_ATOMS: atom_id res chain seq x y z
N SER A 1 2.72 2.39 -18.18
CA SER A 1 4.19 2.47 -17.96
C SER A 1 4.55 3.18 -16.67
N LEU A 2 3.92 4.30 -16.30
CA LEU A 2 4.22 5.06 -15.07
C LEU A 2 4.00 4.23 -13.81
N GLY A 3 2.94 3.41 -13.74
CA GLY A 3 2.69 2.51 -12.61
C GLY A 3 3.81 1.49 -12.40
N TYR A 4 4.29 0.86 -13.48
CA TYR A 4 5.42 -0.08 -13.39
C TYR A 4 6.72 0.61 -12.96
N LEU A 5 7.03 1.78 -13.50
CA LEU A 5 8.23 2.54 -13.12
C LEU A 5 8.19 2.96 -11.65
N SER A 6 7.03 3.41 -11.15
CA SER A 6 6.87 3.77 -9.74
C SER A 6 7.04 2.58 -8.80
N SER A 7 6.62 1.37 -9.21
CA SER A 7 6.86 0.15 -8.45
C SER A 7 8.35 -0.17 -8.32
N VAL A 8 9.14 0.05 -9.37
CA VAL A 8 10.62 -0.10 -9.31
C VAL A 8 11.21 0.86 -8.27
N TRP A 9 10.82 2.14 -8.30
CA TRP A 9 11.29 3.12 -7.32
C TRP A 9 10.96 2.73 -5.88
N SER A 10 9.78 2.15 -5.63
CA SER A 10 9.42 1.71 -4.29
C SER A 10 10.29 0.57 -3.77
N VAL A 11 10.67 -0.38 -4.64
CA VAL A 11 11.66 -1.43 -4.28
C VAL A 11 13.01 -0.82 -3.98
N LEU A 12 13.46 0.15 -4.79
CA LEU A 12 14.75 0.83 -4.56
C LEU A 12 14.78 1.54 -3.19
N VAL A 13 13.67 2.13 -2.74
CA VAL A 13 13.59 2.72 -1.39
C VAL A 13 13.83 1.68 -0.31
N ILE A 14 13.24 0.48 -0.44
CA ILE A 14 13.47 -0.61 0.52
C ILE A 14 14.91 -1.10 0.48
N VAL A 15 15.42 -1.36 -0.71
CA VAL A 15 16.82 -1.82 -0.89
C VAL A 15 17.80 -0.81 -0.33
N THR A 16 17.58 0.49 -0.55
CA THR A 16 18.45 1.54 0.01
C THR A 16 18.30 1.65 1.53
N SER A 17 17.11 1.47 2.09
CA SER A 17 16.89 1.47 3.54
C SER A 17 17.59 0.29 4.20
N LEU A 18 17.44 -0.93 3.65
CA LEU A 18 18.15 -2.13 4.11
C LEU A 18 19.66 -1.97 3.95
N GLY A 19 20.10 -1.50 2.77
CA GLY A 19 21.52 -1.25 2.50
C GLY A 19 22.13 -0.24 3.45
N ALA A 20 21.44 0.85 3.75
CA ALA A 20 21.90 1.84 4.72
C ALA A 20 22.02 1.24 6.14
N SER A 21 21.04 0.42 6.55
CA SER A 21 21.09 -0.27 7.83
C SER A 21 22.21 -1.32 7.89
N ILE A 22 22.40 -2.10 6.81
CA ILE A 22 23.53 -3.05 6.70
C ILE A 22 24.87 -2.30 6.82
N LEU A 23 25.05 -1.23 6.04
CA LEU A 23 26.25 -0.40 6.12
C LEU A 23 26.48 0.16 7.53
N ALA A 24 25.40 0.57 8.19
CA ALA A 24 25.47 1.12 9.55
C ALA A 24 26.06 0.14 10.57
N TYR A 25 25.71 -1.12 10.46
CA TYR A 25 26.04 -2.13 11.47
C TYR A 25 27.13 -3.11 11.04
N SER A 26 27.39 -3.25 9.72
CA SER A 26 28.38 -4.21 9.19
C SER A 26 29.70 -3.58 8.78
N VAL A 27 29.74 -2.24 8.57
CA VAL A 27 30.92 -1.53 8.08
C VAL A 27 31.42 -0.54 9.12
N THR A 28 32.67 -0.72 9.55
CA THR A 28 33.37 0.30 10.34
C THR A 28 33.93 1.38 9.43
N PHE A 29 33.62 2.62 9.73
CA PHE A 29 34.25 3.74 9.06
C PHE A 29 35.63 4.00 9.67
N PRO A 30 36.73 3.89 8.91
CA PRO A 30 38.07 4.08 9.44
C PRO A 30 38.20 5.44 10.12
N GLU A 31 38.86 5.49 11.27
CA GLU A 31 39.05 6.75 12.04
C GLU A 31 39.69 7.86 11.20
N ALA A 32 40.65 7.50 10.34
CA ALA A 32 41.31 8.45 9.42
C ALA A 32 40.36 9.13 8.43
N TRP A 33 39.21 8.51 8.11
CA TRP A 33 38.23 9.05 7.16
C TRP A 33 37.09 9.81 7.81
N LYS A 34 36.95 9.79 9.14
CA LYS A 34 35.84 10.46 9.83
C LYS A 34 35.88 11.98 9.62
N ALA A 35 37.03 12.60 9.81
CA ALA A 35 37.18 14.05 9.61
C ALA A 35 36.97 14.47 8.13
N PRO A 36 37.59 13.81 7.13
CA PRO A 36 37.29 14.11 5.74
C PRO A 36 35.82 13.91 5.36
N ALA A 37 35.16 12.84 5.83
CA ALA A 37 33.73 12.58 5.55
C ALA A 37 32.83 13.66 6.16
N PHE A 38 33.13 14.12 7.35
CA PHE A 38 32.41 15.21 7.99
C PHE A 38 32.53 16.53 7.20
N VAL A 39 33.74 16.87 6.75
CA VAL A 39 33.98 18.05 5.91
C VAL A 39 33.20 17.93 4.58
N ILE A 40 33.26 16.78 3.93
CA ILE A 40 32.49 16.52 2.69
C ILE A 40 30.99 16.68 2.94
N GLY A 41 30.48 16.16 4.07
CA GLY A 41 29.08 16.29 4.47
C GLY A 41 28.66 17.76 4.65
N ILE A 42 29.49 18.58 5.32
CA ILE A 42 29.25 20.02 5.48
C ILE A 42 29.23 20.72 4.11
N VAL A 43 30.21 20.43 3.25
CA VAL A 43 30.29 21.04 1.92
C VAL A 43 29.06 20.66 1.08
N ALA A 44 28.65 19.39 1.12
CA ALA A 44 27.46 18.92 0.41
C ALA A 44 26.18 19.60 0.96
N ALA A 45 26.07 19.72 2.28
CA ALA A 45 24.94 20.40 2.92
C ALA A 45 24.88 21.88 2.50
N ALA A 46 26.00 22.59 2.54
CA ALA A 46 26.10 23.98 2.09
C ALA A 46 25.75 24.14 0.60
N ALA A 47 26.25 23.24 -0.25
CA ALA A 47 25.93 23.24 -1.69
C ALA A 47 24.42 23.05 -1.95
N LEU A 48 23.73 22.17 -1.20
CA LEU A 48 22.31 21.96 -1.32
C LEU A 48 21.49 23.19 -0.88
N VAL A 49 21.91 23.86 0.20
CA VAL A 49 21.29 25.11 0.63
C VAL A 49 21.46 26.20 -0.42
N VAL A 50 22.67 26.40 -0.94
CA VAL A 50 22.94 27.38 -2.01
C VAL A 50 22.13 27.06 -3.26
N ARG A 51 22.06 25.79 -3.67
CA ARG A 51 21.23 25.36 -4.81
C ARG A 51 19.75 25.69 -4.59
N GLY A 52 19.22 25.43 -3.37
CA GLY A 52 17.86 25.77 -3.01
C GLY A 52 17.60 27.29 -3.12
N TYR A 53 18.52 28.08 -2.61
CA TYR A 53 18.44 29.54 -2.72
C TYR A 53 18.44 30.02 -4.18
N MET A 54 19.33 29.48 -5.01
CA MET A 54 19.40 29.82 -6.44
C MET A 54 18.13 29.43 -7.22
N ARG A 55 17.43 28.38 -6.79
CA ARG A 55 16.16 27.92 -7.38
C ARG A 55 14.92 28.58 -6.77
N LYS A 56 15.08 29.51 -5.86
CA LYS A 56 14.01 30.13 -5.07
C LYS A 56 13.20 29.12 -4.21
N ASP A 57 13.78 27.95 -3.96
CA ASP A 57 13.28 26.92 -3.05
C ASP A 57 14.24 26.80 -1.85
N TRP A 58 14.35 27.88 -1.11
CA TRP A 58 15.29 27.95 0.02
C TRP A 58 14.91 27.02 1.18
N ILE A 59 13.60 26.78 1.38
CA ILE A 59 13.10 25.86 2.42
C ILE A 59 13.53 24.41 2.07
N GLY A 60 13.26 23.98 0.83
CA GLY A 60 13.70 22.68 0.35
C GLY A 60 15.22 22.50 0.39
N GLY A 61 15.98 23.56 0.04
CA GLY A 61 17.43 23.56 0.13
C GLY A 61 17.97 23.38 1.56
N ILE A 62 17.40 24.11 2.53
CA ILE A 62 17.75 23.95 3.94
C ILE A 62 17.43 22.54 4.43
N PHE A 63 16.24 22.01 4.10
CA PHE A 63 15.83 20.68 4.48
C PHE A 63 16.76 19.59 3.92
N GLN A 64 17.11 19.67 2.64
CA GLN A 64 18.06 18.75 2.01
C GLN A 64 19.47 18.87 2.61
N GLY A 65 19.93 20.08 2.89
CA GLY A 65 21.21 20.33 3.53
C GLY A 65 21.26 19.75 4.95
N MET A 66 20.21 19.91 5.72
CA MET A 66 20.10 19.33 7.06
C MET A 66 20.17 17.80 7.03
N TRP A 67 19.47 17.16 6.09
CA TRP A 67 19.54 15.71 5.93
C TRP A 67 20.92 15.22 5.47
N ALA A 68 21.59 15.95 4.57
CA ALA A 68 22.97 15.62 4.17
C ALA A 68 23.94 15.69 5.37
N LEU A 69 23.77 16.69 6.26
CA LEU A 69 24.56 16.82 7.47
C LEU A 69 24.27 15.67 8.46
N VAL A 70 22.97 15.35 8.69
CA VAL A 70 22.56 14.25 9.56
C VAL A 70 23.14 12.93 9.04
N PHE A 71 23.08 12.70 7.73
CA PHE A 71 23.64 11.50 7.11
C PHE A 71 25.18 11.43 7.27
N ALA A 72 25.88 12.55 7.11
CA ALA A 72 27.32 12.61 7.35
C ALA A 72 27.69 12.32 8.81
N LEU A 73 26.94 12.92 9.77
CA LEU A 73 27.11 12.64 11.20
C LEU A 73 26.83 11.16 11.52
N TYR A 74 25.83 10.60 10.88
CA TYR A 74 25.51 9.18 11.01
C TYR A 74 26.67 8.31 10.52
N LEU A 75 27.20 8.55 9.32
CA LEU A 75 28.32 7.79 8.78
C LEU A 75 29.56 7.78 9.70
N ILE A 76 29.92 8.92 10.28
CA ILE A 76 31.08 9.01 11.19
C ILE A 76 30.81 8.38 12.57
N SER A 77 29.55 8.18 12.94
CA SER A 77 29.17 7.53 14.20
C SER A 77 29.12 5.99 14.07
N LEU A 78 29.26 5.46 12.85
CA LEU A 78 29.18 4.02 12.59
C LEU A 78 30.28 3.26 13.36
N ARG A 79 29.85 2.30 14.14
CA ARG A 79 30.71 1.36 14.85
C ARG A 79 30.16 -0.04 14.67
N VAL A 80 31.05 -1.03 14.60
CA VAL A 80 30.59 -2.42 14.69
C VAL A 80 29.97 -2.60 16.07
N PRO A 81 28.75 -3.11 16.16
CA PRO A 81 28.13 -3.41 17.44
C PRO A 81 29.02 -4.39 18.22
N THR A 82 29.30 -4.08 19.46
CA THR A 82 30.03 -4.96 20.38
C THR A 82 29.08 -5.37 21.50
N THR A 83 29.34 -6.55 22.07
CA THR A 83 28.71 -6.96 23.31
C THR A 83 29.14 -6.05 24.45
N PRO A 84 28.47 -6.05 25.62
CA PRO A 84 28.94 -5.33 26.79
C PRO A 84 30.36 -5.69 27.24
N THR A 85 30.86 -6.87 26.83
CA THR A 85 32.25 -7.32 27.07
C THR A 85 33.25 -6.82 26.04
N GLY A 86 32.79 -6.13 24.99
CA GLY A 86 33.63 -5.58 23.91
C GLY A 86 33.90 -6.52 22.74
N ASP A 87 33.38 -7.74 22.79
CA ASP A 87 33.51 -8.70 21.68
C ASP A 87 32.59 -8.34 20.50
N PRO A 88 32.94 -8.70 19.26
CA PRO A 88 32.03 -8.56 18.12
C PRO A 88 30.72 -9.33 18.36
N VAL A 89 29.60 -8.73 18.02
CA VAL A 89 28.30 -9.43 18.09
C VAL A 89 28.25 -10.57 17.07
N SER A 90 27.53 -11.65 17.40
CA SER A 90 27.28 -12.77 16.50
C SER A 90 26.46 -12.31 15.28
N ASP A 91 26.50 -13.09 14.19
CA ASP A 91 25.72 -12.82 12.96
C ASP A 91 24.22 -12.69 13.27
N ALA A 92 23.69 -13.46 14.20
CA ALA A 92 22.30 -13.38 14.65
C ALA A 92 21.99 -12.06 15.32
N GLN A 93 22.87 -11.58 16.20
CA GLN A 93 22.72 -10.27 16.84
C GLN A 93 22.87 -9.15 15.82
N LEU A 94 23.82 -9.28 14.89
CA LEU A 94 24.00 -8.31 13.80
C LEU A 94 22.74 -8.18 12.96
N PHE A 95 22.11 -9.29 12.60
CA PHE A 95 20.82 -9.31 11.89
C PHE A 95 19.73 -8.55 12.67
N THR A 96 19.62 -8.77 13.97
CA THR A 96 18.68 -8.06 14.84
C THR A 96 18.94 -6.54 14.85
N TYR A 97 20.21 -6.11 14.92
CA TYR A 97 20.56 -4.69 14.87
C TYR A 97 20.21 -4.07 13.52
N ILE A 98 20.44 -4.76 12.40
CA ILE A 98 20.08 -4.28 11.06
C ILE A 98 18.57 -4.05 10.98
N LEU A 99 17.77 -4.99 11.44
CA LEU A 99 16.31 -4.88 11.42
C LEU A 99 15.78 -3.82 12.41
N PHE A 100 16.44 -3.63 13.54
CA PHE A 100 16.17 -2.53 14.43
C PHE A 100 16.43 -1.18 13.75
N GLY A 101 17.53 -1.03 13.01
CA GLY A 101 17.79 0.15 12.18
C GLY A 101 16.70 0.41 11.15
N VAL A 102 16.21 -0.64 10.49
CA VAL A 102 15.05 -0.55 9.56
C VAL A 102 13.79 -0.09 10.29
N SER A 103 13.54 -0.60 11.51
CA SER A 103 12.37 -0.19 12.30
C SER A 103 12.41 1.29 12.68
N LEU A 104 13.59 1.84 12.99
CA LEU A 104 13.76 3.27 13.24
C LEU A 104 13.47 4.12 12.01
N ILE A 105 13.85 3.65 10.81
CA ILE A 105 13.47 4.30 9.55
C ILE A 105 11.94 4.30 9.41
N GLY A 106 11.29 3.17 9.70
CA GLY A 106 9.83 3.04 9.70
C GLY A 106 9.15 4.03 10.65
N VAL A 107 9.64 4.16 11.88
CA VAL A 107 9.15 5.14 12.87
C VAL A 107 9.31 6.58 12.33
N GLY A 108 10.46 6.91 11.73
CA GLY A 108 10.69 8.20 11.11
C GLY A 108 9.69 8.50 9.98
N MET A 109 9.42 7.53 9.10
CA MET A 109 8.41 7.69 8.04
C MET A 109 7.00 7.85 8.61
N LEU A 110 6.65 7.12 9.66
CA LEU A 110 5.33 7.17 10.30
C LEU A 110 5.11 8.47 11.10
N SER A 111 6.15 9.22 11.44
CA SER A 111 6.02 10.52 12.14
C SER A 111 5.21 11.54 11.33
N HIS A 112 5.15 11.41 10.00
CA HIS A 112 4.38 12.25 9.11
C HIS A 112 2.96 11.72 8.79
N THR A 113 2.50 10.68 9.47
CA THR A 113 1.20 10.05 9.17
C THR A 113 0.04 11.05 9.22
N GLY A 114 0.00 11.95 10.20
CA GLY A 114 -1.03 12.98 10.32
C GLY A 114 -1.08 13.88 9.07
N ASN A 115 0.06 14.34 8.59
CA ASN A 115 0.14 15.15 7.38
C ASN A 115 -0.28 14.34 6.14
N ASN A 116 0.19 13.10 6.02
CA ASN A 116 -0.17 12.22 4.90
C ASN A 116 -1.68 11.98 4.82
N VAL A 117 -2.34 11.72 5.95
CA VAL A 117 -3.80 11.51 6.01
C VAL A 117 -4.54 12.80 5.63
N SER A 118 -4.11 13.95 6.13
CA SER A 118 -4.71 15.25 5.78
C SER A 118 -4.60 15.54 4.29
N MET A 119 -3.42 15.29 3.70
CA MET A 119 -3.18 15.49 2.26
C MET A 119 -3.95 14.46 1.41
N ASP A 120 -4.07 13.22 1.85
CA ASP A 120 -4.85 12.19 1.15
C ASP A 120 -6.35 12.54 1.16
N THR A 121 -6.85 13.10 2.26
CA THR A 121 -8.24 13.57 2.39
C THR A 121 -8.53 14.78 1.50
N PHE A 122 -7.56 15.65 1.26
CA PHE A 122 -7.70 16.80 0.36
C PHE A 122 -8.12 16.38 -1.06
N GLY A 123 -7.60 15.25 -1.56
CA GLY A 123 -7.92 14.76 -2.89
C GLY A 123 -9.42 14.52 -3.11
N PRO A 124 -10.10 13.64 -2.34
CA PRO A 124 -11.55 13.45 -2.44
C PRO A 124 -12.36 14.72 -2.22
N ILE A 125 -11.90 15.63 -1.34
CA ILE A 125 -12.58 16.91 -1.09
C ILE A 125 -12.53 17.79 -2.34
N SER A 126 -11.36 17.93 -2.97
CA SER A 126 -11.21 18.75 -4.17
C SER A 126 -11.95 18.16 -5.38
N ASP A 127 -11.93 16.84 -5.53
CA ASP A 127 -12.64 16.11 -6.59
C ASP A 127 -14.17 16.30 -6.45
N ASN A 128 -14.72 16.07 -5.25
CA ASN A 128 -16.14 16.31 -4.99
C ASN A 128 -16.53 17.79 -5.13
N ALA A 129 -15.68 18.72 -4.69
CA ALA A 129 -15.93 20.15 -4.85
C ALA A 129 -15.98 20.55 -6.33
N ASN A 130 -15.08 20.02 -7.15
CA ASN A 130 -15.11 20.23 -8.59
C ASN A 130 -16.39 19.67 -9.22
N GLY A 131 -16.80 18.44 -8.85
CA GLY A 131 -18.06 17.85 -9.32
C GLY A 131 -19.29 18.68 -8.94
N ILE A 132 -19.36 19.18 -7.69
CA ILE A 132 -20.43 20.07 -7.24
C ILE A 132 -20.43 21.38 -8.05
N ALA A 133 -19.27 21.95 -8.29
CA ALA A 133 -19.13 23.18 -9.07
C ALA A 133 -19.62 22.97 -10.51
N GLU A 134 -19.25 21.87 -11.16
CA GLU A 134 -19.73 21.54 -12.51
C GLU A 134 -21.25 21.36 -12.54
N LEU A 135 -21.83 20.63 -11.59
CA LEU A 135 -23.28 20.42 -11.49
C LEU A 135 -24.06 21.69 -11.17
N SER A 136 -23.46 22.65 -10.46
CA SER A 136 -24.08 23.94 -10.13
C SER A 136 -23.91 25.02 -11.18
N GLY A 137 -23.35 24.70 -12.35
CA GLY A 137 -23.24 25.65 -13.46
C GLY A 137 -22.07 26.62 -13.28
N ILE A 138 -20.91 26.17 -12.86
CA ILE A 138 -19.70 27.00 -12.64
C ILE A 138 -19.32 27.81 -13.91
N ASP A 139 -19.72 27.34 -15.06
CA ASP A 139 -19.48 28.03 -16.35
C ASP A 139 -20.12 29.46 -16.38
N GLU A 140 -21.17 29.70 -15.60
CA GLU A 140 -21.83 31.01 -15.44
C GLU A 140 -20.94 32.01 -14.69
N PHE A 141 -20.00 31.52 -13.84
CA PHE A 141 -19.04 32.35 -13.10
C PHE A 141 -17.77 32.68 -13.90
N GLY A 142 -17.71 32.18 -15.13
CA GLY A 142 -16.64 32.46 -16.09
C GLY A 142 -15.50 31.45 -16.10
N PRO A 143 -14.64 31.50 -17.14
CA PRO A 143 -13.61 30.50 -17.38
C PRO A 143 -12.53 30.42 -16.30
N GLN A 144 -12.30 31.52 -15.56
CA GLN A 144 -11.30 31.55 -14.48
C GLN A 144 -11.75 30.71 -13.28
N ALA A 145 -13.04 30.77 -12.90
CA ALA A 145 -13.58 29.98 -11.81
C ALA A 145 -13.48 28.47 -12.12
N ARG A 146 -13.84 28.11 -13.35
CA ARG A 146 -13.70 26.72 -13.82
C ARG A 146 -12.26 26.23 -13.80
N GLN A 147 -11.30 27.05 -14.28
CA GLN A 147 -9.89 26.68 -14.27
C GLN A 147 -9.35 26.48 -12.86
N ILE A 148 -9.72 27.35 -11.90
CA ILE A 148 -9.31 27.19 -10.50
C ILE A 148 -9.79 25.85 -9.93
N MET A 149 -11.03 25.45 -10.20
CA MET A 149 -11.56 24.18 -9.71
C MET A 149 -10.88 22.99 -10.35
N ALA A 150 -10.61 23.03 -11.63
CA ALA A 150 -9.87 22.00 -12.35
C ALA A 150 -8.43 21.87 -11.84
N ASP A 151 -7.75 22.98 -11.57
CA ASP A 151 -6.39 22.99 -11.00
C ASP A 151 -6.35 22.43 -9.58
N LEU A 152 -7.34 22.76 -8.74
CA LEU A 152 -7.47 22.21 -7.40
C LEU A 152 -7.70 20.69 -7.42
N ASP A 153 -8.51 20.21 -8.34
CA ASP A 153 -8.80 18.80 -8.50
C ASP A 153 -7.56 18.03 -9.04
N ALA A 154 -6.87 18.57 -10.04
CA ALA A 154 -5.61 18.01 -10.54
C ALA A 154 -4.51 17.97 -9.45
N ALA A 155 -4.41 19.01 -8.62
CA ALA A 155 -3.53 19.04 -7.46
C ALA A 155 -3.94 17.98 -6.42
N GLY A 156 -5.25 17.80 -6.19
CA GLY A 156 -5.80 16.77 -5.32
C GLY A 156 -5.40 15.35 -5.74
N ASN A 157 -5.51 15.04 -7.03
CA ASN A 157 -5.12 13.73 -7.57
C ASN A 157 -3.62 13.46 -7.46
N THR A 158 -2.80 14.46 -7.76
CA THR A 158 -1.34 14.36 -7.62
C THR A 158 -0.97 14.12 -6.15
N THR A 159 -1.60 14.84 -5.24
CA THR A 159 -1.40 14.72 -3.79
C THR A 159 -1.79 13.33 -3.29
N LYS A 160 -2.96 12.81 -3.71
CA LYS A 160 -3.39 11.43 -3.42
C LYS A 160 -2.33 10.40 -3.84
N ALA A 161 -1.80 10.50 -5.06
CA ALA A 161 -0.81 9.56 -5.57
C ALA A 161 0.49 9.58 -4.74
N ILE A 162 0.98 10.76 -4.36
CA ILE A 162 2.19 10.93 -3.56
C ILE A 162 1.99 10.38 -2.14
N THR A 163 0.90 10.76 -1.47
CA THR A 163 0.63 10.35 -0.08
C THR A 163 0.39 8.85 0.03
N LYS A 164 -0.31 8.25 -0.92
CA LYS A 164 -0.48 6.79 -1.00
C LYS A 164 0.86 6.09 -1.21
N GLY A 165 1.74 6.61 -2.07
CA GLY A 165 3.09 6.08 -2.25
C GLY A 165 3.91 6.08 -0.95
N ILE A 166 3.87 7.17 -0.18
CA ILE A 166 4.53 7.27 1.13
C ILE A 166 3.89 6.31 2.15
N ALA A 167 2.56 6.23 2.19
CA ALA A 167 1.83 5.34 3.09
C ALA A 167 2.14 3.86 2.80
N ILE A 168 2.21 3.47 1.52
CA ILE A 168 2.58 2.11 1.10
C ILE A 168 4.05 1.83 1.46
N GLY A 169 4.97 2.75 1.15
CA GLY A 169 6.40 2.62 1.46
C GLY A 169 6.64 2.44 2.97
N SER A 170 5.99 3.25 3.80
CA SER A 170 6.10 3.12 5.27
C SER A 170 5.52 1.80 5.79
N ALA A 171 4.43 1.31 5.17
CA ALA A 171 3.85 0.01 5.52
C ALA A 171 4.80 -1.14 5.22
N VAL A 172 5.51 -1.06 4.11
CA VAL A 172 6.46 -2.11 3.71
C VAL A 172 7.70 -2.10 4.59
N ILE A 173 8.24 -0.93 4.93
CA ILE A 173 9.35 -0.81 5.90
C ILE A 173 8.92 -1.39 7.26
N ALA A 174 7.70 -1.09 7.72
CA ALA A 174 7.14 -1.69 8.93
C ALA A 174 6.99 -3.23 8.80
N ALA A 175 6.54 -3.73 7.64
CA ALA A 175 6.42 -5.15 7.39
C ALA A 175 7.78 -5.87 7.38
N VAL A 176 8.83 -5.25 6.84
CA VAL A 176 10.22 -5.76 6.91
C VAL A 176 10.70 -5.81 8.35
N SER A 177 10.35 -4.82 9.18
CA SER A 177 10.67 -4.82 10.61
C SER A 177 9.93 -5.93 11.35
N LEU A 178 8.64 -6.14 11.05
CA LEU A 178 7.85 -7.26 11.60
C LEU A 178 8.38 -8.62 11.14
N PHE A 179 8.90 -8.71 9.93
CA PHE A 179 9.58 -9.89 9.44
C PHE A 179 10.83 -10.22 10.28
N GLY A 180 11.56 -9.21 10.74
CA GLY A 180 12.64 -9.41 11.70
C GLY A 180 12.16 -9.86 13.07
N ALA A 181 11.08 -9.29 13.57
CA ALA A 181 10.48 -9.72 14.83
C ALA A 181 9.98 -11.18 14.76
N PHE A 182 9.46 -11.62 13.62
CA PHE A 182 9.09 -13.00 13.36
C PHE A 182 10.23 -13.98 13.63
N PHE A 183 11.44 -13.68 13.18
CA PHE A 183 12.61 -14.51 13.47
C PHE A 183 12.99 -14.48 14.95
N ALA A 184 12.98 -13.30 15.55
CA ALA A 184 13.32 -13.14 16.97
C ALA A 184 12.34 -13.90 17.89
N ASP A 185 11.06 -13.93 17.55
CA ASP A 185 10.05 -14.65 18.32
C ASP A 185 10.15 -16.18 18.14
N ILE A 186 10.50 -16.65 16.95
CA ILE A 186 10.79 -18.06 16.71
C ILE A 186 12.02 -18.49 17.53
N GLU A 187 13.09 -17.71 17.51
CA GLU A 187 14.33 -18.01 18.23
C GLU A 187 14.13 -18.17 19.75
N ARG A 188 13.20 -17.40 20.32
CA ARG A 188 12.87 -17.48 21.75
C ARG A 188 12.19 -18.78 22.18
N VAL A 189 11.54 -19.48 21.25
CA VAL A 189 10.72 -20.66 21.55
C VAL A 189 11.33 -21.97 21.05
N ILE A 190 12.39 -21.90 20.24
CA ILE A 190 13.12 -23.08 19.78
C ILE A 190 13.80 -23.77 20.98
N PRO A 191 13.76 -25.11 21.09
CA PRO A 191 14.40 -25.86 22.16
C PRO A 191 15.91 -25.58 22.27
N LEU A 192 16.41 -25.51 23.50
CA LEU A 192 17.82 -25.31 23.77
C LEU A 192 18.66 -26.38 23.03
N GLY A 193 19.65 -25.93 22.25
CA GLY A 193 20.53 -26.78 21.44
C GLY A 193 20.14 -26.93 19.97
N GLN A 194 19.00 -26.40 19.57
CA GLN A 194 18.68 -26.23 18.17
C GLN A 194 19.05 -24.79 17.72
N THR A 195 19.84 -24.69 16.67
CA THR A 195 20.14 -23.40 16.03
C THR A 195 19.08 -23.14 14.98
N PHE A 196 18.32 -22.06 15.16
CA PHE A 196 17.51 -21.53 14.08
C PHE A 196 18.45 -20.88 13.06
N ALA A 197 18.52 -21.45 11.87
CA ALA A 197 19.17 -20.76 10.78
C ALA A 197 18.30 -19.54 10.44
N HIS A 198 18.77 -18.33 10.75
CA HIS A 198 18.11 -17.07 10.37
C HIS A 198 17.97 -16.88 8.86
N ILE A 199 18.13 -17.95 8.10
CA ILE A 199 18.19 -17.95 6.65
C ILE A 199 16.93 -18.66 6.15
N ILE A 200 16.03 -17.88 5.53
CA ILE A 200 15.01 -18.45 4.67
C ILE A 200 15.73 -18.97 3.42
N ASN A 201 15.92 -20.28 3.39
CA ASN A 201 16.54 -20.94 2.24
C ASN A 201 15.49 -21.17 1.15
N LEU A 202 15.57 -20.39 0.07
CA LEU A 202 14.67 -20.53 -1.08
C LEU A 202 14.81 -21.87 -1.82
N ALA A 203 15.90 -22.59 -1.62
CA ALA A 203 16.07 -23.95 -2.14
C ALA A 203 15.23 -24.99 -1.35
N ASN A 204 14.73 -24.62 -0.16
CA ASN A 204 13.76 -25.45 0.55
C ASN A 204 12.39 -25.37 -0.13
N PRO A 205 11.83 -26.49 -0.65
CA PRO A 205 10.55 -26.49 -1.33
C PRO A 205 9.40 -25.90 -0.50
N THR A 206 9.42 -26.11 0.81
CA THR A 206 8.39 -25.60 1.73
C THR A 206 8.40 -24.07 1.79
N VAL A 207 9.59 -23.47 1.90
CA VAL A 207 9.78 -22.01 1.86
C VAL A 207 9.33 -21.45 0.52
N PHE A 208 9.71 -22.12 -0.58
CA PHE A 208 9.36 -21.68 -1.93
C PHE A 208 7.85 -21.73 -2.18
N VAL A 209 7.16 -22.79 -1.73
CA VAL A 209 5.69 -22.87 -1.78
C VAL A 209 5.06 -21.75 -0.97
N GLY A 210 5.56 -21.49 0.25
CA GLY A 210 5.12 -20.34 1.06
C GLY A 210 5.24 -19.02 0.31
N LEU A 211 6.40 -18.77 -0.31
CA LEU A 211 6.67 -17.57 -1.11
C LEU A 211 5.68 -17.40 -2.27
N LEU A 212 5.39 -18.47 -3.00
CA LEU A 212 4.44 -18.43 -4.12
C LEU A 212 3.01 -18.12 -3.64
N ILE A 213 2.56 -18.77 -2.57
CA ILE A 213 1.24 -18.51 -1.98
C ILE A 213 1.16 -17.06 -1.49
N GLY A 214 2.17 -16.58 -0.75
CA GLY A 214 2.23 -15.21 -0.28
C GLY A 214 2.24 -14.18 -1.42
N GLY A 215 2.99 -14.47 -2.49
CA GLY A 215 3.04 -13.60 -3.68
C GLY A 215 1.74 -13.55 -4.48
N MET A 216 0.97 -14.63 -4.47
CA MET A 216 -0.33 -14.72 -5.15
C MET A 216 -1.43 -13.90 -4.45
N LEU A 217 -1.44 -13.86 -3.11
CA LEU A 217 -2.55 -13.29 -2.35
C LEU A 217 -2.83 -11.80 -2.63
N PRO A 218 -1.85 -10.90 -2.74
CA PRO A 218 -2.12 -9.52 -3.12
C PRO A 218 -2.80 -9.38 -4.48
N LEU A 219 -2.45 -10.24 -5.45
CA LEU A 219 -3.08 -10.26 -6.77
C LEU A 219 -4.54 -10.67 -6.67
N LEU A 220 -4.81 -11.76 -5.95
CA LEU A 220 -6.17 -12.23 -5.68
C LEU A 220 -7.00 -11.15 -4.97
N PHE A 221 -6.44 -10.55 -3.92
CA PHE A 221 -7.09 -9.53 -3.12
C PHE A 221 -7.42 -8.28 -3.96
N GLY A 222 -6.47 -7.81 -4.77
CA GLY A 222 -6.68 -6.68 -5.69
C GLY A 222 -7.79 -6.97 -6.71
N GLY A 223 -7.80 -8.16 -7.30
CA GLY A 223 -8.84 -8.56 -8.24
C GLY A 223 -10.24 -8.61 -7.62
N LEU A 224 -10.36 -9.19 -6.43
CA LEU A 224 -11.63 -9.23 -5.69
C LEU A 224 -12.12 -7.85 -5.30
N LEU A 225 -11.22 -6.95 -4.88
CA LEU A 225 -11.55 -5.56 -4.55
C LEU A 225 -12.08 -4.78 -5.76
N ILE A 226 -11.44 -4.91 -6.93
CA ILE A 226 -11.90 -4.25 -8.15
C ILE A 226 -13.32 -4.71 -8.49
N LYS A 227 -13.59 -6.02 -8.42
CA LYS A 227 -14.93 -6.57 -8.62
C LYS A 227 -15.94 -6.01 -7.60
N ALA A 228 -15.56 -5.91 -6.33
CA ALA A 228 -16.40 -5.36 -5.25
C ALA A 228 -16.77 -3.89 -5.51
N VAL A 229 -15.81 -3.07 -5.92
CA VAL A 229 -16.05 -1.65 -6.28
C VAL A 229 -17.03 -1.53 -7.43
N ASN A 230 -16.83 -2.33 -8.48
CA ASN A 230 -17.71 -2.31 -9.65
C ASN A 230 -19.16 -2.68 -9.29
N ARG A 231 -19.35 -3.67 -8.39
CA ARG A 231 -20.69 -4.01 -7.88
C ARG A 231 -21.32 -2.85 -7.12
N ALA A 232 -20.58 -2.26 -6.19
CA ALA A 232 -21.07 -1.14 -5.39
C ALA A 232 -21.43 0.06 -6.28
N ALA A 233 -20.58 0.36 -7.26
CA ALA A 233 -20.84 1.43 -8.23
C ALA A 233 -22.10 1.18 -9.05
N ALA A 234 -22.33 -0.06 -9.52
CA ALA A 234 -23.54 -0.42 -10.25
C ALA A 234 -24.81 -0.21 -9.43
N LEU A 235 -24.80 -0.59 -8.14
CA LEU A 235 -25.93 -0.37 -7.24
C LEU A 235 -26.22 1.12 -7.01
N ILE A 236 -25.17 1.94 -6.84
CA ILE A 236 -25.32 3.39 -6.67
C ILE A 236 -25.83 4.02 -7.97
N MET A 237 -25.31 3.63 -9.13
CA MET A 237 -25.80 4.08 -10.43
C MET A 237 -27.29 3.76 -10.63
N ALA A 238 -27.72 2.56 -10.30
CA ALA A 238 -29.12 2.16 -10.42
C ALA A 238 -30.01 3.05 -9.52
N GLU A 239 -29.57 3.33 -8.29
CA GLU A 239 -30.31 4.21 -7.37
C GLU A 239 -30.36 5.66 -7.86
N VAL A 240 -29.25 6.21 -8.33
CA VAL A 240 -29.21 7.57 -8.90
C VAL A 240 -30.14 7.68 -10.11
N ARG A 241 -30.11 6.72 -11.02
CA ARG A 241 -31.02 6.67 -12.18
C ARG A 241 -32.47 6.56 -11.75
N ARG A 242 -32.78 5.74 -10.74
CA ARG A 242 -34.12 5.63 -10.16
C ARG A 242 -34.63 6.96 -9.63
N GLN A 243 -33.81 7.68 -8.89
CA GLN A 243 -34.17 8.99 -8.33
C GLN A 243 -34.36 10.05 -9.42
N LEU A 244 -33.49 10.10 -10.41
CA LEU A 244 -33.58 11.06 -11.52
C LEU A 244 -34.75 10.82 -12.45
N ARG A 245 -35.37 9.64 -12.44
CA ARG A 245 -36.65 9.37 -13.15
C ARG A 245 -37.87 10.03 -12.48
N ILE A 246 -37.73 10.56 -11.24
CA ILE A 246 -38.78 11.29 -10.53
C ILE A 246 -38.74 12.74 -11.02
N PRO A 247 -39.82 13.25 -11.71
CA PRO A 247 -39.81 14.57 -12.35
C PRO A 247 -39.53 15.74 -11.39
N GLU A 248 -39.96 15.63 -10.13
CA GLU A 248 -39.73 16.65 -9.12
C GLU A 248 -38.25 16.73 -8.70
N ILE A 249 -37.55 15.58 -8.67
CA ILE A 249 -36.13 15.52 -8.39
C ILE A 249 -35.33 16.01 -9.61
N ALA A 250 -35.67 15.51 -10.80
CA ALA A 250 -35.01 15.91 -12.03
C ALA A 250 -35.13 17.42 -12.33
N SER A 251 -36.22 18.05 -11.90
CA SER A 251 -36.48 19.51 -12.04
C SER A 251 -35.96 20.35 -10.88
N GLY A 252 -35.31 19.74 -9.87
CA GLY A 252 -34.79 20.42 -8.67
C GLY A 252 -35.87 20.91 -7.69
N LYS A 253 -37.14 20.50 -7.86
CA LYS A 253 -38.25 20.88 -6.97
C LYS A 253 -38.28 20.06 -5.69
N ARG A 254 -37.63 18.91 -5.68
CA ARG A 254 -37.49 18.01 -4.55
C ARG A 254 -36.05 17.54 -4.44
N GLU A 255 -35.52 17.52 -3.21
CA GLU A 255 -34.19 16.99 -2.96
C GLU A 255 -34.13 15.48 -3.17
N PRO A 256 -33.01 14.93 -3.71
CA PRO A 256 -32.76 13.51 -3.78
C PRO A 256 -32.64 12.89 -2.39
N ASP A 257 -32.89 11.59 -2.30
CA ASP A 257 -32.63 10.81 -1.08
C ASP A 257 -31.15 10.44 -0.98
N TYR A 258 -30.34 11.37 -0.49
CA TYR A 258 -28.91 11.16 -0.27
C TYR A 258 -28.63 10.06 0.76
N ALA A 259 -29.50 9.92 1.77
CA ALA A 259 -29.33 8.91 2.81
C ALA A 259 -29.40 7.49 2.24
N GLN A 260 -30.24 7.27 1.22
CA GLN A 260 -30.32 5.99 0.53
C GLN A 260 -29.02 5.66 -0.23
N ALA A 261 -28.42 6.62 -0.93
CA ALA A 261 -27.15 6.42 -1.63
C ALA A 261 -26.02 6.09 -0.63
N VAL A 262 -25.93 6.82 0.48
CA VAL A 262 -24.97 6.55 1.57
C VAL A 262 -25.19 5.16 2.17
N ARG A 263 -26.45 4.75 2.38
CA ARG A 263 -26.80 3.44 2.91
C ARG A 263 -26.32 2.32 1.98
N ILE A 264 -26.57 2.43 0.67
CA ILE A 264 -26.13 1.45 -0.33
C ILE A 264 -24.61 1.33 -0.32
N SER A 265 -23.90 2.45 -0.36
CA SER A 265 -22.43 2.47 -0.33
C SER A 265 -21.86 1.81 0.91
N THR A 266 -22.39 2.17 2.11
CA THR A 266 -21.92 1.64 3.39
C THR A 266 -22.20 0.15 3.53
N GLN A 267 -23.41 -0.30 3.17
CA GLN A 267 -23.79 -1.72 3.24
C GLN A 267 -22.95 -2.57 2.29
N SER A 268 -22.71 -2.08 1.06
CA SER A 268 -21.85 -2.76 0.09
C SER A 268 -20.41 -2.88 0.61
N ALA A 269 -19.84 -1.80 1.14
CA ALA A 269 -18.49 -1.82 1.71
C ALA A 269 -18.38 -2.81 2.88
N GLN A 270 -19.35 -2.82 3.81
CA GLN A 270 -19.36 -3.75 4.95
C GLN A 270 -19.48 -5.21 4.49
N ALA A 271 -20.34 -5.48 3.51
CA ALA A 271 -20.53 -6.82 2.98
C ALA A 271 -19.26 -7.41 2.33
N GLU A 272 -18.46 -6.55 1.67
CA GLU A 272 -17.21 -6.95 1.02
C GLU A 272 -16.02 -7.08 1.99
N LEU A 273 -16.04 -6.40 3.13
CA LEU A 273 -15.00 -6.53 4.15
C LEU A 273 -14.91 -7.93 4.76
N ILE A 274 -16.03 -8.62 4.92
CA ILE A 274 -16.08 -9.94 5.58
C ILE A 274 -15.28 -10.99 4.79
N PRO A 275 -15.55 -11.27 3.50
CA PRO A 275 -14.80 -12.28 2.76
C PRO A 275 -13.32 -11.93 2.60
N LEU A 276 -13.00 -10.68 2.34
CA LEU A 276 -11.62 -10.23 2.18
C LEU A 276 -10.85 -10.30 3.50
N GLY A 277 -11.45 -9.88 4.61
CA GLY A 277 -10.87 -9.99 5.95
C GLY A 277 -10.61 -11.43 6.35
N LEU A 278 -11.54 -12.35 6.05
CA LEU A 278 -11.35 -13.79 6.29
C LEU A 278 -10.14 -14.34 5.52
N ILE A 279 -9.99 -14.01 4.24
CA ILE A 279 -8.84 -14.44 3.45
C ILE A 279 -7.54 -13.89 4.05
N ALA A 280 -7.50 -12.62 4.42
CA ALA A 280 -6.31 -11.99 4.97
C ALA A 280 -5.85 -12.59 6.31
N ILE A 281 -6.79 -13.01 7.15
CA ILE A 281 -6.51 -13.61 8.47
C ILE A 281 -6.22 -15.12 8.34
N LEU A 282 -7.03 -15.84 7.57
CA LEU A 282 -6.94 -17.31 7.51
C LEU A 282 -5.77 -17.80 6.66
N ALA A 283 -5.34 -17.06 5.64
CA ALA A 283 -4.24 -17.51 4.79
C ALA A 283 -2.92 -17.74 5.55
N PRO A 284 -2.39 -16.82 6.35
CA PRO A 284 -1.19 -17.08 7.15
C PRO A 284 -1.41 -18.18 8.19
N ILE A 285 -2.62 -18.32 8.76
CA ILE A 285 -2.94 -19.39 9.71
C ILE A 285 -2.85 -20.76 9.03
N VAL A 286 -3.48 -20.90 7.88
CA VAL A 286 -3.46 -22.16 7.11
C VAL A 286 -2.05 -22.51 6.66
N VAL A 287 -1.30 -21.54 6.11
CA VAL A 287 0.08 -21.77 5.69
C VAL A 287 0.98 -22.16 6.88
N GLY A 288 0.89 -21.44 7.98
CA GLY A 288 1.71 -21.70 9.16
C GLY A 288 1.42 -23.06 9.80
N LEU A 289 0.15 -23.41 9.98
CA LEU A 289 -0.22 -24.69 10.59
C LEU A 289 0.05 -25.88 9.66
N LEU A 290 -0.17 -25.74 8.35
CA LEU A 290 0.01 -26.82 7.38
C LEU A 290 1.47 -27.03 6.98
N LEU A 291 2.19 -25.93 6.68
CA LEU A 291 3.53 -25.95 6.09
C LEU A 291 4.64 -25.51 7.05
N LYS A 292 4.28 -25.21 8.32
CA LYS A 292 5.18 -24.80 9.40
C LYS A 292 5.77 -23.40 9.21
N HIS A 293 6.64 -23.01 10.13
CA HIS A 293 7.17 -21.67 10.28
C HIS A 293 8.10 -21.24 9.12
N GLU A 294 8.82 -22.17 8.50
CA GLU A 294 9.68 -21.86 7.35
C GLU A 294 8.85 -21.39 6.15
N ALA A 295 7.75 -22.11 5.84
CA ALA A 295 6.83 -21.68 4.79
C ALA A 295 6.16 -20.36 5.11
N LEU A 296 5.82 -20.11 6.38
CA LEU A 296 5.25 -18.86 6.84
C LEU A 296 6.21 -17.69 6.62
N GLY A 297 7.51 -17.90 6.83
CA GLY A 297 8.54 -16.92 6.50
C GLY A 297 8.61 -16.62 5.00
N GLY A 298 8.62 -17.66 4.15
CA GLY A 298 8.51 -17.49 2.69
C GLY A 298 7.25 -16.75 2.27
N PHE A 299 6.11 -17.11 2.87
CA PHE A 299 4.83 -16.45 2.66
C PHE A 299 4.87 -14.94 2.95
N LEU A 300 5.46 -14.54 4.08
CA LEU A 300 5.60 -13.13 4.41
C LEU A 300 6.43 -12.37 3.39
N ALA A 301 7.57 -12.94 2.97
CA ALA A 301 8.40 -12.33 1.93
C ALA A 301 7.62 -12.15 0.61
N GLY A 302 6.82 -13.13 0.21
CA GLY A 302 5.96 -13.06 -0.96
C GLY A 302 4.89 -11.98 -0.87
N VAL A 303 4.19 -11.90 0.26
CA VAL A 303 3.15 -10.87 0.52
C VAL A 303 3.74 -9.47 0.47
N ILE A 304 4.90 -9.25 1.11
CA ILE A 304 5.57 -7.95 1.15
C ILE A 304 5.96 -7.52 -0.27
N LEU A 305 6.65 -8.37 -1.00
CA LEU A 305 7.15 -8.05 -2.33
C LEU A 305 6.02 -7.77 -3.33
N SER A 306 5.10 -8.73 -3.49
CA SER A 306 4.00 -8.64 -4.46
C SER A 306 3.01 -7.54 -4.09
N GLY A 307 2.64 -7.45 -2.80
CA GLY A 307 1.69 -6.46 -2.31
C GLY A 307 2.17 -5.03 -2.51
N GLN A 308 3.45 -4.77 -2.25
CA GLN A 308 4.05 -3.46 -2.49
C GLN A 308 4.05 -3.08 -3.97
N LEU A 309 4.58 -3.97 -4.83
CA LEU A 309 4.67 -3.69 -6.27
C LEU A 309 3.29 -3.36 -6.83
N GLN A 310 2.29 -4.15 -6.46
CA GLN A 310 0.93 -3.97 -6.95
C GLN A 310 0.25 -2.72 -6.38
N ALA A 311 0.40 -2.44 -5.09
CA ALA A 311 -0.21 -1.27 -4.46
C ALA A 311 0.30 0.04 -5.08
N VAL A 312 1.63 0.16 -5.27
CA VAL A 312 2.23 1.34 -5.90
C VAL A 312 1.87 1.45 -7.37
N PHE A 313 1.88 0.31 -8.11
CA PHE A 313 1.42 0.27 -9.49
C PHE A 313 0.00 0.81 -9.63
N MET A 314 -0.94 0.28 -8.86
CA MET A 314 -2.35 0.66 -8.92
C MET A 314 -2.56 2.13 -8.60
N ALA A 315 -1.96 2.63 -7.51
CA ALA A 315 -2.11 4.01 -7.10
C ALA A 315 -1.62 5.00 -8.18
N ASN A 316 -0.45 4.74 -8.75
CA ASN A 316 0.16 5.66 -9.73
C ASN A 316 -0.41 5.48 -11.15
N ALA A 317 -0.75 4.26 -11.56
CA ALA A 317 -1.40 4.04 -12.85
C ALA A 317 -2.78 4.71 -12.90
N GLY A 318 -3.59 4.52 -11.85
CA GLY A 318 -4.91 5.14 -11.75
C GLY A 318 -4.84 6.67 -11.72
N GLY A 319 -3.94 7.24 -10.90
CA GLY A 319 -3.73 8.68 -10.85
C GLY A 319 -3.26 9.28 -12.19
N ALA A 320 -2.44 8.55 -12.95
CA ALA A 320 -1.99 8.99 -14.26
C ALA A 320 -3.13 9.02 -15.30
N TRP A 321 -4.05 8.06 -15.26
CA TRP A 321 -5.20 8.05 -16.18
C TRP A 321 -6.19 9.18 -15.88
N ASP A 322 -6.48 9.43 -14.62
CA ASP A 322 -7.33 10.55 -14.21
C ASP A 322 -6.73 11.91 -14.63
N ASN A 323 -5.45 12.15 -14.35
CA ASN A 323 -4.78 13.37 -14.80
C ASN A 323 -4.72 13.47 -16.33
N ALA A 324 -4.60 12.36 -17.06
CA ALA A 324 -4.64 12.36 -18.52
C ALA A 324 -6.02 12.77 -19.04
N LYS A 325 -7.12 12.32 -18.40
CA LYS A 325 -8.48 12.76 -18.73
C LYS A 325 -8.61 14.27 -18.51
N LYS A 326 -8.23 14.78 -17.35
CA LYS A 326 -8.29 16.21 -17.04
C LYS A 326 -7.48 17.06 -18.02
N TYR A 327 -6.28 16.61 -18.39
CA TYR A 327 -5.45 17.29 -19.37
C TYR A 327 -6.12 17.40 -20.76
N ILE A 328 -6.88 16.39 -21.16
CA ILE A 328 -7.67 16.44 -22.39
C ILE A 328 -8.86 17.37 -22.20
N GLU A 329 -9.55 17.34 -21.08
CA GLU A 329 -10.69 18.20 -20.76
C GLU A 329 -10.33 19.69 -20.75
N ASP A 330 -9.08 20.03 -20.41
CA ASP A 330 -8.50 21.38 -20.47
C ASP A 330 -8.24 21.87 -21.91
N GLY A 331 -8.65 21.13 -22.94
CA GLY A 331 -8.58 21.51 -24.36
C GLY A 331 -7.41 20.88 -25.12
N HIS A 332 -6.54 20.10 -24.47
CA HIS A 332 -5.47 19.37 -25.16
C HIS A 332 -6.04 18.19 -25.97
N PHE A 333 -5.37 17.83 -27.06
CA PHE A 333 -5.78 16.74 -27.94
C PHE A 333 -7.23 16.83 -28.46
N GLY A 334 -7.78 18.05 -28.54
CA GLY A 334 -9.10 18.33 -29.07
C GLY A 334 -10.19 18.57 -28.03
N GLY A 335 -9.91 18.40 -26.75
CA GLY A 335 -10.83 18.75 -25.65
C GLY A 335 -11.99 17.77 -25.42
N LYS A 336 -12.94 18.20 -24.60
CA LYS A 336 -14.15 17.44 -24.25
C LYS A 336 -14.97 17.04 -25.48
N GLY A 337 -15.52 15.82 -25.47
CA GLY A 337 -16.41 15.29 -26.54
C GLY A 337 -15.70 14.63 -27.71
N THR A 338 -14.36 14.70 -27.79
CA THR A 338 -13.57 14.03 -28.83
C THR A 338 -13.39 12.52 -28.54
N GLU A 339 -12.94 11.76 -29.53
CA GLU A 339 -12.59 10.34 -29.32
C GLU A 339 -11.44 10.16 -28.31
N ASN A 340 -10.51 11.11 -28.28
CA ASN A 340 -9.44 11.13 -27.28
C ASN A 340 -10.01 11.29 -25.86
N HIS A 341 -11.00 12.18 -25.70
CA HIS A 341 -11.70 12.35 -24.43
C HIS A 341 -12.44 11.07 -24.02
N LYS A 342 -13.22 10.47 -24.93
CA LYS A 342 -13.92 9.21 -24.65
C LYS A 342 -12.96 8.11 -24.21
N ALA A 343 -11.84 7.95 -24.91
CA ALA A 343 -10.82 6.97 -24.54
C ALA A 343 -10.21 7.26 -23.16
N SER A 344 -9.97 8.52 -22.81
CA SER A 344 -9.44 8.90 -21.51
C SER A 344 -10.46 8.68 -20.38
N VAL A 345 -11.75 8.87 -20.61
CA VAL A 345 -12.81 8.54 -19.65
C VAL A 345 -12.87 7.04 -19.37
N VAL A 346 -12.70 6.19 -20.39
CA VAL A 346 -12.58 4.74 -20.18
C VAL A 346 -11.34 4.41 -19.33
N GLY A 347 -10.20 5.04 -19.61
CA GLY A 347 -8.98 4.86 -18.82
C GLY A 347 -9.16 5.28 -17.36
N ASP A 348 -9.81 6.38 -17.10
CA ASP A 348 -10.12 6.89 -15.77
C ASP A 348 -11.08 5.94 -15.01
N THR A 349 -12.16 5.49 -15.67
CA THR A 349 -13.10 4.51 -15.11
C THR A 349 -12.42 3.22 -14.66
N VAL A 350 -11.40 2.74 -15.40
CA VAL A 350 -10.57 1.61 -15.00
C VAL A 350 -9.59 1.98 -13.88
N GLY A 351 -9.08 3.22 -13.91
CA GLY A 351 -8.08 3.73 -12.97
C GLY A 351 -8.62 4.00 -11.57
N ASP A 352 -9.87 4.48 -11.46
CA ASP A 352 -10.48 4.86 -10.19
C ASP A 352 -10.53 3.70 -9.16
N PRO A 353 -11.04 2.50 -9.48
CA PRO A 353 -10.96 1.37 -8.57
C PRO A 353 -9.54 1.01 -8.14
N LEU A 354 -8.55 1.22 -9.00
CA LEU A 354 -7.15 0.93 -8.70
C LEU A 354 -6.58 1.95 -7.71
N LYS A 355 -6.72 3.25 -8.00
CA LYS A 355 -6.10 4.32 -7.19
C LYS A 355 -6.81 4.57 -5.87
N ASP A 356 -8.15 4.47 -5.85
CA ASP A 356 -8.95 4.90 -4.71
C ASP A 356 -9.34 3.74 -3.78
N THR A 357 -9.32 2.49 -4.25
CA THR A 357 -9.72 1.34 -3.43
C THR A 357 -8.67 0.23 -3.39
N ALA A 358 -8.38 -0.43 -4.52
CA ALA A 358 -7.57 -1.64 -4.51
C ALA A 358 -6.11 -1.38 -4.09
N GLY A 359 -5.47 -0.35 -4.65
CA GLY A 359 -4.10 0.04 -4.27
C GLY A 359 -3.96 0.35 -2.78
N PRO A 360 -4.75 1.30 -2.24
CA PRO A 360 -4.72 1.64 -0.82
C PRO A 360 -5.07 0.49 0.12
N ALA A 361 -5.99 -0.41 -0.26
CA ALA A 361 -6.41 -1.54 0.57
C ALA A 361 -5.33 -2.62 0.72
N LEU A 362 -4.38 -2.72 -0.20
CA LEU A 362 -3.24 -3.63 -0.07
C LEU A 362 -2.31 -3.24 1.10
N ASN A 363 -2.23 -1.97 1.46
CA ASN A 363 -1.43 -1.50 2.60
C ASN A 363 -1.89 -2.14 3.93
N PRO A 364 -3.14 -2.02 4.39
CA PRO A 364 -3.59 -2.70 5.60
C PRO A 364 -3.57 -4.23 5.47
N MET A 365 -3.83 -4.79 4.29
CA MET A 365 -3.76 -6.22 4.06
C MET A 365 -2.36 -6.78 4.37
N ILE A 366 -1.29 -6.17 3.85
CA ILE A 366 0.09 -6.57 4.12
C ILE A 366 0.34 -6.57 5.62
N LYS A 367 -0.08 -5.52 6.33
CA LYS A 367 0.10 -5.39 7.79
C LYS A 367 -0.65 -6.47 8.56
N VAL A 368 -1.91 -6.73 8.22
CA VAL A 368 -2.73 -7.75 8.89
C VAL A 368 -2.10 -9.13 8.72
N MET A 369 -1.71 -9.50 7.50
CA MET A 369 -1.07 -10.80 7.25
C MET A 369 0.24 -10.96 8.01
N ASN A 370 1.07 -9.89 8.06
CA ASN A 370 2.32 -9.91 8.81
C ASN A 370 2.09 -10.04 10.32
N LEU A 371 1.12 -9.29 10.88
CA LEU A 371 0.81 -9.37 12.31
C LEU A 371 0.24 -10.73 12.71
N VAL A 372 -0.66 -11.30 11.91
CA VAL A 372 -1.20 -12.65 12.15
C VAL A 372 -0.08 -13.69 12.11
N ALA A 373 0.80 -13.62 11.12
CA ALA A 373 1.93 -14.53 10.99
C ALA A 373 2.92 -14.40 12.17
N LEU A 374 3.19 -13.16 12.61
CA LEU A 374 4.04 -12.91 13.76
C LEU A 374 3.48 -13.55 15.05
N ILE A 375 2.21 -13.33 15.33
CA ILE A 375 1.53 -13.90 16.51
C ILE A 375 1.51 -15.45 16.43
N LEU A 376 1.33 -15.99 15.23
CA LEU A 376 1.22 -17.42 15.00
C LEU A 376 2.58 -18.13 15.07
N ALA A 377 3.69 -17.47 14.75
CA ALA A 377 5.01 -18.07 14.62
C ALA A 377 5.44 -18.90 15.85
N PRO A 378 5.42 -18.36 17.07
CA PRO A 378 5.80 -19.13 18.26
C PRO A 378 4.84 -20.30 18.55
N ILE A 379 3.57 -20.15 18.19
CA ILE A 379 2.57 -21.22 18.36
C ILE A 379 2.88 -22.39 17.42
N VAL A 380 3.15 -22.11 16.14
CA VAL A 380 3.44 -23.12 15.13
C VAL A 380 4.70 -23.92 15.46
N VAL A 381 5.72 -23.26 16.05
CA VAL A 381 6.96 -23.94 16.49
C VAL A 381 6.70 -24.89 17.64
N GLN A 382 5.81 -24.56 18.56
CA GLN A 382 5.49 -25.37 19.73
C GLN A 382 4.54 -26.54 19.41
N LEU A 383 3.74 -26.44 18.34
CA LEU A 383 2.78 -27.47 17.92
C LEU A 383 3.48 -28.61 17.15
N THR A 384 4.30 -29.41 17.83
CA THR A 384 5.11 -30.50 17.24
C THR A 384 4.66 -31.92 17.61
N GLY A 385 3.78 -32.07 18.61
CA GLY A 385 3.31 -33.38 19.07
C GLY A 385 2.23 -33.99 18.17
N GLU A 386 2.15 -35.34 18.16
CA GLU A 386 1.11 -36.06 17.39
C GLU A 386 -0.30 -35.73 17.86
N GLU A 387 -0.48 -35.33 19.12
CA GLU A 387 -1.75 -34.88 19.71
C GLU A 387 -2.32 -33.69 19.04
N TYR A 388 -1.51 -32.83 18.37
CA TYR A 388 -1.94 -31.63 17.64
C TYR A 388 -2.34 -31.92 16.20
N THR A 389 -2.05 -33.11 15.67
CA THR A 389 -2.30 -33.43 14.26
C THR A 389 -3.78 -33.31 13.88
N LEU A 390 -4.67 -33.89 14.69
CA LEU A 390 -6.10 -33.82 14.43
C LEU A 390 -6.69 -32.40 14.62
N PRO A 391 -6.41 -31.67 15.70
CA PRO A 391 -6.83 -30.27 15.83
C PRO A 391 -6.33 -29.39 14.69
N ILE A 392 -5.07 -29.51 14.29
CA ILE A 392 -4.50 -28.76 13.16
C ILE A 392 -5.24 -29.08 11.86
N ALA A 393 -5.46 -30.39 11.57
CA ALA A 393 -6.17 -30.79 10.37
C ALA A 393 -7.59 -30.21 10.31
N ILE A 394 -8.30 -30.17 11.45
CA ILE A 394 -9.63 -29.57 11.53
C ILE A 394 -9.55 -28.06 11.27
N ILE A 395 -8.67 -27.33 11.94
CA ILE A 395 -8.54 -25.87 11.79
C ILE A 395 -8.17 -25.52 10.35
N VAL A 396 -7.21 -26.21 9.76
CA VAL A 396 -6.78 -26.00 8.37
C VAL A 396 -7.94 -26.28 7.41
N THR A 397 -8.66 -27.41 7.60
CA THR A 397 -9.80 -27.75 6.73
C THR A 397 -10.90 -26.68 6.81
N VAL A 398 -11.29 -26.29 8.01
CA VAL A 398 -12.29 -25.23 8.21
C VAL A 398 -11.81 -23.91 7.60
N GLY A 399 -10.54 -23.54 7.83
CA GLY A 399 -9.94 -22.33 7.27
C GLY A 399 -9.98 -22.33 5.73
N VAL A 400 -9.59 -23.42 5.10
CA VAL A 400 -9.67 -23.56 3.63
C VAL A 400 -11.11 -23.48 3.13
N LEU A 401 -12.03 -24.17 3.78
CA LEU A 401 -13.46 -24.12 3.39
C LEU A 401 -14.03 -22.69 3.51
N LEU A 402 -13.68 -21.96 4.57
CA LEU A 402 -14.09 -20.57 4.75
C LEU A 402 -13.47 -19.64 3.68
N MET A 403 -12.20 -19.84 3.33
CA MET A 403 -11.57 -19.07 2.25
C MET A 403 -12.20 -19.36 0.88
N VAL A 404 -12.50 -20.63 0.59
CA VAL A 404 -13.21 -21.02 -0.64
C VAL A 404 -14.62 -20.44 -0.67
N TRP A 405 -15.31 -20.45 0.47
CA TRP A 405 -16.63 -19.82 0.59
C TRP A 405 -16.55 -18.30 0.35
N ALA A 406 -15.56 -17.62 0.98
CA ALA A 406 -15.35 -16.21 0.81
C ALA A 406 -15.07 -15.83 -0.64
N TYR A 407 -14.19 -16.58 -1.30
CA TYR A 407 -13.90 -16.42 -2.73
C TYR A 407 -15.17 -16.60 -3.60
N ARG A 408 -15.88 -17.72 -3.42
CA ARG A 408 -17.09 -18.02 -4.21
C ARG A 408 -18.21 -17.00 -3.99
N ARG A 409 -18.34 -16.48 -2.78
CA ARG A 409 -19.31 -15.42 -2.49
C ARG A 409 -19.03 -14.17 -3.31
N SER A 410 -17.79 -13.72 -3.29
CA SER A 410 -17.35 -12.57 -4.07
C SER A 410 -17.54 -12.74 -5.58
N ASP A 411 -17.29 -13.94 -6.09
CA ASP A 411 -17.38 -14.23 -7.53
C ASP A 411 -18.82 -14.32 -8.05
N ARG A 412 -19.73 -14.94 -7.28
CA ARG A 412 -21.14 -15.10 -7.66
C ARG A 412 -21.91 -13.78 -7.74
N GLU A 413 -21.61 -12.83 -6.87
CA GLU A 413 -22.28 -11.51 -6.88
C GLU A 413 -21.92 -10.66 -8.10
N VAL A 414 -20.77 -10.90 -8.74
CA VAL A 414 -20.44 -10.25 -10.02
C VAL A 414 -21.33 -10.72 -11.16
N GLU A 415 -21.57 -12.03 -11.26
CA GLU A 415 -22.43 -12.59 -12.31
C GLU A 415 -23.86 -12.03 -12.25
N MET A 416 -24.42 -11.88 -11.04
CA MET A 416 -25.77 -11.32 -10.86
C MET A 416 -25.85 -9.84 -11.25
N VAL A 417 -24.83 -9.03 -10.92
CA VAL A 417 -24.81 -7.60 -11.28
C VAL A 417 -24.60 -7.41 -12.77
N GLU A 418 -23.78 -8.24 -13.42
CA GLU A 418 -23.62 -8.20 -14.88
C GLU A 418 -24.91 -8.57 -15.63
N SER A 419 -25.65 -9.58 -15.19
CA SER A 419 -26.93 -9.96 -15.80
C SER A 419 -27.98 -8.88 -15.65
N GLU A 420 -28.16 -8.31 -14.46
CA GLU A 420 -29.11 -7.22 -14.24
C GLU A 420 -28.73 -5.93 -14.99
N SER A 421 -27.44 -5.60 -15.08
CA SER A 421 -26.99 -4.42 -15.83
C SER A 421 -27.17 -4.58 -17.34
N LEU A 422 -26.97 -5.78 -17.87
CA LEU A 422 -27.16 -6.08 -19.31
C LEU A 422 -28.65 -6.11 -19.68
N GLU A 423 -29.51 -6.67 -18.82
CA GLU A 423 -30.96 -6.66 -19.02
C GLU A 423 -31.54 -5.21 -18.98
N THR A 424 -31.00 -4.33 -18.12
CA THR A 424 -31.42 -2.93 -18.03
C THR A 424 -30.96 -2.11 -19.24
N ILE A 425 -29.76 -2.39 -19.77
CA ILE A 425 -29.21 -1.74 -20.98
C ILE A 425 -29.92 -2.26 -22.25
N ALA A 426 -30.38 -3.51 -22.28
CA ALA A 426 -31.10 -4.08 -23.39
C ALA A 426 -32.59 -3.66 -23.44
N ALA A 427 -33.11 -3.07 -22.37
CA ALA A 427 -34.49 -2.59 -22.25
C ALA A 427 -34.66 -1.09 -22.59
N ASP A 428 -33.57 -0.33 -22.71
CA ASP A 428 -33.48 1.05 -23.22
C ASP A 428 -32.98 1.04 -24.69
#